data_1e9d9dbfa8a0e81136c4de88716b6a28
#
_entry.id   1e9d9dbfa8a0e81136c4de88716b6a28
#
_cell.length_a   1.000
_cell.length_b   1.000
_cell.length_c   1.000
_cell.angle_alpha   90.00
_cell.angle_beta   90.00
_cell.angle_gamma   90.00
#
_symmetry.space_group_name_H-M   'P 1'
#
loop_
_entity.id
_entity.type
_entity.pdbx_description
1 polymer ?
#
loop_
_entity_poly.entity_id
_entity_poly.type
_entity_poly.pdbx_seq_one_letter_code
_entity_poly.pdbx_strand_id
1 'polypeptide(L)'
;MKKSLAALSVSLLALVAPALAQPPMPQPGPEHEMLKKDVGTWDAAVEMFMEPGAPPTVSKGTETVTMLGGFWQLSEFKSEMMGQPFEGRGATGYDPAKKKYVGTWVDTMTPAYYTVEGIYDQATKALTTTMEGPDPSGQVTKTKATTEWKDADTRVFTMYGPDGKSVGMRITYKRRK
;
A
#
# COMPACT_ATOMS: atom_id res chain seq x y z
N MET A 1 61.68 20.15 64.54
CA MET A 1 60.44 19.39 64.31
C MET A 1 59.98 19.71 62.91
N LYS A 2 60.23 18.80 61.89
CA LYS A 2 59.79 18.98 60.51
C LYS A 2 58.56 18.12 60.29
N LYS A 3 57.43 18.75 59.96
CA LYS A 3 56.19 18.04 59.63
C LYS A 3 56.13 17.83 58.12
N SER A 4 56.22 16.57 57.68
CA SER A 4 55.99 16.18 56.28
C SER A 4 54.50 16.08 55.99
N LEU A 5 53.99 16.88 55.04
CA LEU A 5 52.65 16.71 54.45
C LEU A 5 52.76 15.66 53.33
N ALA A 6 52.06 14.56 53.48
CA ALA A 6 51.82 13.59 52.37
C ALA A 6 50.63 14.04 51.55
N ALA A 7 50.87 14.34 50.27
CA ALA A 7 49.80 14.64 49.31
C ALA A 7 49.21 13.36 48.80
N LEU A 8 47.92 13.13 49.03
CA LEU A 8 47.16 12.00 48.52
C LEU A 8 46.55 12.34 47.12
N SER A 9 47.16 11.78 46.08
CA SER A 9 46.65 11.96 44.72
C SER A 9 45.53 10.94 44.44
N VAL A 10 44.30 11.45 44.33
CA VAL A 10 43.13 10.66 43.92
C VAL A 10 43.05 10.63 42.39
N SER A 11 43.42 9.52 41.78
CA SER A 11 43.27 9.30 40.34
C SER A 11 41.81 8.92 40.01
N LEU A 12 41.12 9.83 39.34
CA LEU A 12 39.75 9.61 38.85
C LEU A 12 39.83 8.77 37.56
N LEU A 13 39.55 7.46 37.64
CA LEU A 13 39.40 6.62 36.47
C LEU A 13 38.03 6.90 35.84
N ALA A 14 37.99 7.61 34.71
CA ALA A 14 36.81 7.79 33.91
C ALA A 14 36.45 6.46 33.20
N LEU A 15 35.38 5.77 33.62
CA LEU A 15 34.81 4.65 32.89
C LEU A 15 34.19 5.19 31.60
N VAL A 16 34.83 5.01 30.47
CA VAL A 16 34.26 5.22 29.15
C VAL A 16 33.40 4.00 28.85
N ALA A 17 32.09 4.10 29.09
CA ALA A 17 31.12 3.07 28.66
C ALA A 17 31.12 3.05 27.11
N PRO A 18 31.19 1.86 26.45
CA PRO A 18 31.02 1.79 25.00
C PRO A 18 29.61 2.25 24.66
N ALA A 19 29.50 3.29 23.84
CA ALA A 19 28.23 3.69 23.24
C ALA A 19 27.76 2.53 22.37
N LEU A 20 26.68 1.84 22.77
CA LEU A 20 26.00 0.85 21.94
C LEU A 20 25.51 1.61 20.70
N ALA A 21 26.16 1.38 19.57
CA ALA A 21 25.69 1.93 18.29
C ALA A 21 24.27 1.42 18.04
N GLN A 22 23.33 2.34 17.95
CA GLN A 22 21.96 1.97 17.58
C GLN A 22 21.97 1.34 16.17
N PRO A 23 21.23 0.26 15.94
CA PRO A 23 21.13 -0.31 14.60
C PRO A 23 20.62 0.77 13.64
N PRO A 24 21.14 0.82 12.41
CA PRO A 24 20.71 1.82 11.44
C PRO A 24 19.19 1.67 11.19
N MET A 25 18.50 2.81 11.13
CA MET A 25 17.07 2.84 10.80
C MET A 25 16.85 2.25 9.41
N PRO A 26 15.82 1.41 9.21
CA PRO A 26 15.48 0.90 7.90
C PRO A 26 15.31 2.04 6.89
N GLN A 27 15.75 1.82 5.65
CA GLN A 27 15.59 2.77 4.56
C GLN A 27 14.73 2.15 3.46
N PRO A 28 13.87 2.96 2.77
CA PRO A 28 13.12 2.47 1.62
C PRO A 28 14.06 1.95 0.52
N GLY A 29 13.78 0.75 -0.01
CA GLY A 29 14.51 0.12 -1.10
C GLY A 29 13.87 0.38 -2.47
N PRO A 30 14.41 -0.25 -3.55
CA PRO A 30 13.93 -0.08 -4.92
C PRO A 30 12.47 -0.43 -5.12
N GLU A 31 11.94 -1.39 -4.35
CA GLU A 31 10.55 -1.81 -4.41
C GLU A 31 9.59 -0.69 -3.99
N HIS A 32 10.03 0.19 -3.09
CA HIS A 32 9.22 1.33 -2.63
C HIS A 32 9.12 2.45 -3.70
N GLU A 33 10.07 2.50 -4.66
CA GLU A 33 10.00 3.46 -5.78
C GLU A 33 8.81 3.14 -6.71
N MET A 34 8.39 1.86 -6.79
CA MET A 34 7.19 1.48 -7.52
C MET A 34 5.94 2.11 -6.89
N LEU A 35 5.83 2.10 -5.55
CA LEU A 35 4.71 2.70 -4.82
C LEU A 35 4.65 4.23 -5.00
N LYS A 36 5.80 4.90 -5.09
CA LYS A 36 5.87 6.36 -5.29
C LYS A 36 5.29 6.83 -6.62
N LYS A 37 5.24 5.96 -7.63
CA LYS A 37 4.67 6.28 -8.95
C LYS A 37 3.22 6.74 -8.88
N ASP A 38 2.49 6.28 -7.87
CA ASP A 38 1.06 6.57 -7.73
C ASP A 38 0.79 7.84 -6.91
N VAL A 39 1.79 8.44 -6.27
CA VAL A 39 1.59 9.64 -5.45
C VAL A 39 0.95 10.76 -6.26
N GLY A 40 -0.12 11.34 -5.72
CA GLY A 40 -0.89 12.41 -6.35
C GLY A 40 -2.40 12.16 -6.31
N THR A 41 -3.13 12.94 -7.10
CA THR A 41 -4.58 12.83 -7.24
C THR A 41 -4.92 12.31 -8.64
N TRP A 42 -5.89 11.40 -8.68
CA TRP A 42 -6.29 10.70 -9.89
C TRP A 42 -7.80 10.79 -10.09
N ASP A 43 -8.22 11.11 -11.30
CA ASP A 43 -9.61 10.93 -11.74
C ASP A 43 -9.80 9.46 -12.12
N ALA A 44 -10.87 8.85 -11.63
CA ALA A 44 -11.19 7.44 -11.83
C ALA A 44 -12.48 7.28 -12.64
N ALA A 45 -12.42 6.47 -13.70
CA ALA A 45 -13.59 5.95 -14.39
C ALA A 45 -13.77 4.49 -13.95
N VAL A 46 -14.87 4.20 -13.27
CA VAL A 46 -15.19 2.88 -12.71
C VAL A 46 -16.19 2.18 -13.61
N GLU A 47 -15.88 0.97 -14.03
CA GLU A 47 -16.76 0.08 -14.81
C GLU A 47 -17.04 -1.17 -13.99
N MET A 48 -18.31 -1.44 -13.68
CA MET A 48 -18.74 -2.65 -12.99
C MET A 48 -19.49 -3.57 -13.94
N PHE A 49 -19.03 -4.80 -14.05
CA PHE A 49 -19.55 -5.83 -14.94
C PHE A 49 -20.40 -6.81 -14.11
N MET A 50 -21.71 -6.56 -14.06
CA MET A 50 -22.64 -7.34 -13.23
C MET A 50 -23.07 -8.65 -13.91
N GLU A 51 -23.16 -8.66 -15.24
CA GLU A 51 -23.58 -9.81 -16.03
C GLU A 51 -22.66 -10.03 -17.23
N PRO A 52 -22.32 -11.29 -17.57
CA PRO A 52 -21.52 -11.59 -18.76
C PRO A 52 -22.18 -11.08 -20.04
N GLY A 53 -21.45 -10.27 -20.81
CA GLY A 53 -21.92 -9.75 -22.11
C GLY A 53 -22.83 -8.51 -22.01
N ALA A 54 -23.24 -8.10 -20.83
CA ALA A 54 -23.95 -6.83 -20.65
C ALA A 54 -22.97 -5.63 -20.60
N PRO A 55 -23.40 -4.43 -21.00
CA PRO A 55 -22.62 -3.22 -20.81
C PRO A 55 -22.34 -2.98 -19.32
N PRO A 56 -21.16 -2.48 -18.95
CA PRO A 56 -20.85 -2.17 -17.56
C PRO A 56 -21.66 -0.98 -17.05
N THR A 57 -21.97 -0.97 -15.77
CA THR A 57 -22.39 0.23 -15.05
C THR A 57 -21.17 1.12 -14.86
N VAL A 58 -21.28 2.40 -15.24
CA VAL A 58 -20.16 3.36 -15.19
C VAL A 58 -20.41 4.42 -14.13
N SER A 59 -19.39 4.67 -13.30
CA SER A 59 -19.37 5.79 -12.36
C SER A 59 -18.02 6.49 -12.39
N LYS A 60 -17.96 7.67 -11.74
CA LYS A 60 -16.71 8.46 -11.62
C LYS A 60 -16.25 8.46 -10.18
N GLY A 61 -14.94 8.52 -9.99
CA GLY A 61 -14.33 8.63 -8.68
C GLY A 61 -13.09 9.49 -8.70
N THR A 62 -12.52 9.62 -7.52
CA THR A 62 -11.23 10.29 -7.30
C THR A 62 -10.43 9.47 -6.34
N GLU A 63 -9.14 9.31 -6.59
CA GLU A 63 -8.20 8.72 -5.64
C GLU A 63 -7.10 9.71 -5.31
N THR A 64 -6.77 9.81 -4.03
CA THR A 64 -5.60 10.56 -3.55
C THR A 64 -4.64 9.58 -2.92
N VAL A 65 -3.39 9.64 -3.36
CA VAL A 65 -2.32 8.74 -2.91
C VAL A 65 -1.20 9.56 -2.29
N THR A 66 -0.76 9.17 -1.11
CA THR A 66 0.36 9.76 -0.38
C THR A 66 1.32 8.67 0.11
N MET A 67 2.52 9.07 0.57
CA MET A 67 3.48 8.16 1.20
C MET A 67 3.62 8.45 2.69
N LEU A 68 3.68 7.39 3.50
CA LEU A 68 4.03 7.43 4.91
C LEU A 68 5.45 6.87 5.09
N GLY A 69 6.39 7.73 5.54
CA GLY A 69 7.77 7.35 5.82
C GLY A 69 8.56 6.77 4.64
N GLY A 70 8.05 6.91 3.41
CA GLY A 70 8.65 6.33 2.21
C GLY A 70 8.44 4.82 2.06
N PHE A 71 7.82 4.13 3.04
CA PHE A 71 7.58 2.70 3.06
C PHE A 71 6.18 2.31 2.61
N TRP A 72 5.18 3.13 2.97
CA TRP A 72 3.77 2.82 2.78
C TRP A 72 3.10 3.83 1.86
N GLN A 73 2.45 3.33 0.84
CA GLN A 73 1.50 4.07 0.04
C GLN A 73 0.16 4.06 0.79
N LEU A 74 -0.41 5.23 1.01
CA LEU A 74 -1.75 5.40 1.57
C LEU A 74 -2.66 5.94 0.49
N SER A 75 -3.79 5.27 0.24
CA SER A 75 -4.78 5.69 -0.74
C SER A 75 -6.11 6.02 -0.08
N GLU A 76 -6.75 7.07 -0.57
CA GLU A 76 -8.13 7.42 -0.27
C GLU A 76 -8.89 7.50 -1.59
N PHE A 77 -9.89 6.63 -1.74
CA PHE A 77 -10.74 6.55 -2.93
C PHE A 77 -12.15 7.00 -2.60
N LYS A 78 -12.74 7.83 -3.46
CA LYS A 78 -14.12 8.30 -3.36
C LYS A 78 -14.81 8.13 -4.69
N SER A 79 -16.04 7.63 -4.66
CA SER A 79 -16.86 7.38 -5.86
C SER A 79 -18.33 7.35 -5.46
N GLU A 80 -19.17 6.99 -6.43
CA GLU A 80 -20.52 6.55 -6.22
C GLU A 80 -20.65 5.11 -6.71
N MET A 81 -21.20 4.24 -5.90
CA MET A 81 -21.47 2.84 -6.27
C MET A 81 -22.96 2.55 -6.06
N MET A 82 -23.63 2.08 -7.11
CA MET A 82 -25.07 1.76 -7.08
C MET A 82 -25.93 2.93 -6.54
N GLY A 83 -25.58 4.17 -6.90
CA GLY A 83 -26.29 5.38 -6.47
C GLY A 83 -26.02 5.79 -5.01
N GLN A 84 -25.05 5.18 -4.32
CA GLN A 84 -24.68 5.52 -2.96
C GLN A 84 -23.23 6.04 -2.89
N PRO A 85 -22.93 7.00 -2.01
CA PRO A 85 -21.57 7.44 -1.77
C PRO A 85 -20.70 6.25 -1.32
N PHE A 86 -19.54 6.12 -1.94
CA PHE A 86 -18.53 5.10 -1.61
C PHE A 86 -17.23 5.77 -1.23
N GLU A 87 -16.68 5.39 -0.10
CA GLU A 87 -15.31 5.74 0.31
C GLU A 87 -14.55 4.47 0.68
N GLY A 88 -13.28 4.40 0.23
CA GLY A 88 -12.38 3.33 0.59
C GLY A 88 -10.99 3.86 0.92
N ARG A 89 -10.26 3.14 1.77
CA ARG A 89 -8.90 3.47 2.17
C ARG A 89 -8.02 2.24 2.12
N GLY A 90 -6.83 2.42 1.57
CA GLY A 90 -5.82 1.38 1.47
C GLY A 90 -4.48 1.81 2.07
N ALA A 91 -3.74 0.83 2.56
CA ALA A 91 -2.33 0.97 2.87
C ALA A 91 -1.58 -0.16 2.17
N THR A 92 -0.55 0.17 1.38
CA THR A 92 0.27 -0.83 0.66
C THR A 92 1.74 -0.54 0.88
N GLY A 93 2.50 -1.56 1.24
CA GLY A 93 3.95 -1.51 1.42
C GLY A 93 4.62 -2.72 0.79
N TYR A 94 5.94 -2.81 0.93
CA TYR A 94 6.70 -4.00 0.52
C TYR A 94 7.25 -4.72 1.74
N ASP A 95 6.97 -6.01 1.84
CA ASP A 95 7.50 -6.89 2.88
C ASP A 95 8.74 -7.63 2.32
N PRO A 96 9.96 -7.28 2.75
CA PRO A 96 11.18 -7.90 2.25
C PRO A 96 11.33 -9.37 2.67
N ALA A 97 10.71 -9.78 3.78
CA ALA A 97 10.74 -11.17 4.23
C ALA A 97 9.86 -12.05 3.35
N LYS A 98 8.70 -11.55 2.94
CA LYS A 98 7.79 -12.23 2.01
C LYS A 98 8.19 -12.01 0.54
N LYS A 99 9.00 -10.99 0.24
CA LYS A 99 9.31 -10.50 -1.13
C LYS A 99 8.04 -10.18 -1.91
N LYS A 100 7.08 -9.54 -1.24
CA LYS A 100 5.75 -9.21 -1.78
C LYS A 100 5.35 -7.80 -1.40
N TYR A 101 4.51 -7.21 -2.23
CA TYR A 101 3.69 -6.08 -1.81
C TYR A 101 2.57 -6.62 -0.93
N VAL A 102 2.37 -5.98 0.21
CA VAL A 102 1.36 -6.34 1.21
C VAL A 102 0.55 -5.12 1.56
N GLY A 103 -0.71 -5.32 1.92
CA GLY A 103 -1.55 -4.20 2.28
C GLY A 103 -2.88 -4.59 2.87
N THR A 104 -3.68 -3.56 3.11
CA THR A 104 -5.05 -3.68 3.60
C THR A 104 -5.95 -2.72 2.83
N TRP A 105 -7.24 -3.06 2.79
CA TRP A 105 -8.30 -2.20 2.27
C TRP A 105 -9.49 -2.24 3.21
N VAL A 106 -10.11 -1.09 3.44
CA VAL A 106 -11.39 -0.92 4.14
C VAL A 106 -12.27 0.04 3.34
N ASP A 107 -13.58 -0.15 3.40
CA ASP A 107 -14.53 0.71 2.71
C ASP A 107 -15.85 0.85 3.46
N THR A 108 -16.71 1.74 2.96
CA THR A 108 -17.99 2.07 3.58
C THR A 108 -19.09 1.03 3.32
N MET A 109 -18.85 0.04 2.47
CA MET A 109 -19.83 -0.99 2.13
C MET A 109 -19.61 -2.31 2.88
N THR A 110 -18.41 -2.49 3.45
CA THR A 110 -18.04 -3.75 4.09
C THR A 110 -17.59 -3.50 5.54
N PRO A 111 -18.23 -4.12 6.57
CA PRO A 111 -17.85 -3.94 7.98
C PRO A 111 -16.60 -4.79 8.37
N ALA A 112 -15.73 -5.06 7.43
CA ALA A 112 -14.51 -5.84 7.62
C ALA A 112 -13.39 -5.24 6.77
N TYR A 113 -12.16 -5.70 6.98
CA TYR A 113 -11.02 -5.32 6.14
C TYR A 113 -10.64 -6.45 5.20
N TYR A 114 -10.02 -6.07 4.09
CA TYR A 114 -9.37 -7.00 3.18
C TYR A 114 -7.87 -6.95 3.37
N THR A 115 -7.20 -8.11 3.34
CA THR A 115 -5.75 -8.18 3.18
C THR A 115 -5.40 -8.26 1.69
N VAL A 116 -4.25 -7.71 1.33
CA VAL A 116 -3.76 -7.68 -0.05
C VAL A 116 -2.33 -8.21 -0.05
N GLU A 117 -2.04 -9.17 -0.91
CA GLU A 117 -0.67 -9.61 -1.21
C GLU A 117 -0.46 -9.67 -2.72
N GLY A 118 0.72 -9.27 -3.21
CA GLY A 118 0.98 -9.27 -4.63
C GLY A 118 2.45 -9.21 -5.04
N ILE A 119 2.67 -9.41 -6.32
CA ILE A 119 3.99 -9.39 -6.97
C ILE A 119 3.94 -8.43 -8.15
N TYR A 120 4.94 -7.54 -8.21
CA TYR A 120 5.13 -6.64 -9.35
C TYR A 120 6.06 -7.29 -10.37
N ASP A 121 5.62 -7.32 -11.62
CA ASP A 121 6.41 -7.77 -12.77
C ASP A 121 6.89 -6.54 -13.54
N GLN A 122 8.21 -6.37 -13.59
CA GLN A 122 8.86 -5.26 -14.28
C GLN A 122 8.69 -5.31 -15.81
N ALA A 123 8.62 -6.51 -16.39
CA ALA A 123 8.54 -6.68 -17.84
C ALA A 123 7.16 -6.25 -18.37
N THR A 124 6.11 -6.61 -17.65
CA THR A 124 4.72 -6.26 -17.99
C THR A 124 4.26 -4.95 -17.37
N LYS A 125 5.03 -4.38 -16.43
CA LYS A 125 4.66 -3.22 -15.61
C LYS A 125 3.31 -3.41 -14.90
N ALA A 126 3.09 -4.62 -14.37
CA ALA A 126 1.85 -4.99 -13.71
C ALA A 126 2.10 -5.50 -12.30
N LEU A 127 1.28 -5.06 -11.36
CA LEU A 127 1.17 -5.62 -10.03
C LEU A 127 -0.03 -6.57 -10.01
N THR A 128 0.23 -7.86 -9.85
CA THR A 128 -0.84 -8.85 -9.64
C THR A 128 -1.01 -9.08 -8.15
N THR A 129 -2.24 -8.89 -7.65
CA THR A 129 -2.59 -9.03 -6.24
C THR A 129 -3.66 -10.07 -6.03
N THR A 130 -3.68 -10.64 -4.83
CA THR A 130 -4.80 -11.37 -4.26
C THR A 130 -5.33 -10.56 -3.09
N MET A 131 -6.61 -10.24 -3.12
CA MET A 131 -7.35 -9.63 -2.02
C MET A 131 -8.09 -10.75 -1.29
N GLU A 132 -7.96 -10.81 0.05
CA GLU A 132 -8.65 -11.80 0.88
C GLU A 132 -9.51 -11.08 1.90
N GLY A 133 -10.79 -11.40 1.94
CA GLY A 133 -11.77 -10.81 2.85
C GLY A 133 -13.16 -11.40 2.63
N PRO A 134 -14.17 -10.93 3.38
CA PRO A 134 -15.52 -11.47 3.28
C PRO A 134 -16.20 -11.02 1.97
N ASP A 135 -16.94 -11.94 1.39
CA ASP A 135 -17.93 -11.62 0.37
C ASP A 135 -19.24 -11.08 1.00
N PRO A 136 -20.26 -10.69 0.20
CA PRO A 136 -21.53 -10.21 0.74
C PRO A 136 -22.28 -11.22 1.62
N SER A 137 -21.95 -12.52 1.55
CA SER A 137 -22.50 -13.56 2.43
C SER A 137 -21.75 -13.69 3.75
N GLY A 138 -20.60 -12.99 3.90
CA GLY A 138 -19.69 -13.08 5.05
C GLY A 138 -18.67 -14.20 4.94
N GLN A 139 -18.64 -14.94 3.82
CA GLN A 139 -17.63 -15.98 3.60
C GLN A 139 -16.31 -15.36 3.13
N VAL A 140 -15.21 -15.78 3.76
CA VAL A 140 -13.87 -15.33 3.33
C VAL A 140 -13.53 -15.89 1.96
N THR A 141 -13.25 -15.02 1.02
CA THR A 141 -12.92 -15.34 -0.36
C THR A 141 -11.60 -14.69 -0.79
N LYS A 142 -11.03 -15.22 -1.87
CA LYS A 142 -9.82 -14.67 -2.50
C LYS A 142 -10.18 -14.17 -3.89
N THR A 143 -9.94 -12.89 -4.10
CA THR A 143 -10.18 -12.22 -5.38
C THR A 143 -8.88 -11.78 -6.01
N LYS A 144 -8.65 -12.16 -7.25
CA LYS A 144 -7.51 -11.70 -8.04
C LYS A 144 -7.76 -10.28 -8.54
N ALA A 145 -6.72 -9.44 -8.48
CA ALA A 145 -6.72 -8.15 -9.15
C ALA A 145 -5.37 -7.87 -9.83
N THR A 146 -5.37 -6.96 -10.80
CA THR A 146 -4.15 -6.46 -11.44
C THR A 146 -4.18 -4.94 -11.50
N THR A 147 -3.02 -4.31 -11.30
CA THR A 147 -2.81 -2.89 -11.60
C THR A 147 -1.73 -2.79 -12.67
N GLU A 148 -2.05 -2.18 -13.81
CA GLU A 148 -1.13 -1.99 -14.93
C GLU A 148 -0.87 -0.51 -15.14
N TRP A 149 0.42 -0.09 -15.18
CA TRP A 149 0.82 1.28 -15.51
C TRP A 149 1.05 1.39 -16.99
N LYS A 150 0.10 2.04 -17.70
CA LYS A 150 0.18 2.25 -19.16
C LYS A 150 1.21 3.31 -19.50
N ASP A 151 1.25 4.38 -18.71
CA ASP A 151 2.20 5.49 -18.78
C ASP A 151 2.31 6.18 -17.39
N ALA A 152 2.98 7.32 -17.30
CA ALA A 152 3.15 8.07 -16.05
C ALA A 152 1.83 8.65 -15.50
N ASP A 153 0.85 8.86 -16.36
CA ASP A 153 -0.42 9.52 -16.04
C ASP A 153 -1.64 8.61 -16.22
N THR A 154 -1.42 7.32 -16.52
CA THR A 154 -2.50 6.36 -16.75
C THR A 154 -2.18 5.02 -16.11
N ARG A 155 -3.08 4.54 -15.25
CA ARG A 155 -3.05 3.16 -14.75
C ARG A 155 -4.44 2.54 -14.80
N VAL A 156 -4.50 1.22 -14.91
CA VAL A 156 -5.73 0.45 -14.97
C VAL A 156 -5.70 -0.61 -13.87
N PHE A 157 -6.66 -0.52 -12.97
CA PHE A 157 -6.95 -1.58 -11.99
C PHE A 157 -8.05 -2.47 -12.55
N THR A 158 -7.87 -3.78 -12.44
CA THR A 158 -8.88 -4.78 -12.83
C THR A 158 -9.04 -5.78 -11.71
N MET A 159 -10.27 -5.94 -11.23
CA MET A 159 -10.66 -6.99 -10.30
C MET A 159 -11.40 -8.06 -11.08
N TYR A 160 -11.03 -9.32 -10.85
CA TYR A 160 -11.60 -10.45 -11.56
C TYR A 160 -12.70 -11.13 -10.75
N GLY A 161 -13.61 -11.79 -11.46
CA GLY A 161 -14.64 -12.62 -10.86
C GLY A 161 -14.06 -13.88 -10.17
N PRO A 162 -14.92 -14.70 -9.56
CA PRO A 162 -14.53 -15.92 -8.85
C PRO A 162 -13.77 -16.93 -9.71
N ASP A 163 -13.96 -16.91 -11.05
CA ASP A 163 -13.26 -17.75 -12.02
C ASP A 163 -11.79 -17.30 -12.27
N GLY A 164 -11.40 -16.14 -11.70
CA GLY A 164 -10.10 -15.50 -11.87
C GLY A 164 -9.80 -15.01 -13.30
N LYS A 165 -10.81 -14.95 -14.17
CA LYS A 165 -10.69 -14.63 -15.61
C LYS A 165 -11.67 -13.55 -16.06
N SER A 166 -12.95 -13.69 -15.75
CA SER A 166 -13.96 -12.67 -16.06
C SER A 166 -13.66 -11.37 -15.32
N VAL A 167 -13.90 -10.25 -15.96
CA VAL A 167 -13.71 -8.94 -15.33
C VAL A 167 -14.97 -8.62 -14.53
N GLY A 168 -14.82 -8.44 -13.20
CA GLY A 168 -15.89 -7.99 -12.32
C GLY A 168 -15.93 -6.47 -12.19
N MET A 169 -14.74 -5.83 -12.12
CA MET A 169 -14.61 -4.38 -12.06
C MET A 169 -13.33 -3.95 -12.78
N ARG A 170 -13.41 -2.79 -13.45
CA ARG A 170 -12.24 -2.10 -14.00
C ARG A 170 -12.26 -0.65 -13.59
N ILE A 171 -11.12 -0.11 -13.19
CA ILE A 171 -10.97 1.31 -12.91
C ILE A 171 -9.82 1.83 -13.77
N THR A 172 -10.15 2.81 -14.62
CA THR A 172 -9.14 3.56 -15.38
C THR A 172 -8.86 4.86 -14.65
N TYR A 173 -7.61 5.03 -14.20
CA TYR A 173 -7.15 6.21 -13.51
C TYR A 173 -6.38 7.12 -14.47
N LYS A 174 -6.68 8.41 -14.39
CA LYS A 174 -5.94 9.49 -15.07
C LYS A 174 -5.44 10.48 -14.03
N ARG A 175 -4.12 10.75 -14.06
CA ARG A 175 -3.52 11.71 -13.13
C ARG A 175 -4.11 13.09 -13.34
N ARG A 176 -4.53 13.71 -12.24
CA ARG A 176 -4.98 15.10 -12.25
C ARG A 176 -3.76 16.02 -12.28
N LYS A 177 -3.74 16.96 -13.21
CA LYS A 177 -2.68 18.00 -13.34
C LYS A 177 -2.98 19.22 -12.48
#